data_352d4b4ee0201284405670196ac7ca22
#
_entry.id   352d4b4ee0201284405670196ac7ca22
#
_cell.length_a   1.000
_cell.length_b   1.000
_cell.length_c   1.000
_cell.angle_alpha   90.00
_cell.angle_beta   90.00
_cell.angle_gamma   90.00
#
_symmetry.space_group_name_H-M   'P 1'
#
loop_
_entity.id
_entity.type
_entity.pdbx_description
1 polymer ?
#
loop_
_entity_poly.entity_id
_entity_poly.type
_entity_poly.pdbx_seq_one_letter_code
_entity_poly.pdbx_strand_id
1 'polypeptide(L)'
;MYFITCLENLEHDILGWMDPPRCFGYFPTYERAAEALKTNECDVWEMGVFEYAVIERIESGIHPHSKEMSWWKFDHEKRAFSETPKPEEIVNEECYALG
;
A
#
# COMPACT_ATOMS: atom_id res chain seq x y z
N MET A 1 3.82 2.23 14.11
CA MET A 1 4.58 2.23 12.87
C MET A 1 3.66 2.31 11.67
N TYR A 2 4.13 2.87 10.58
CA TYR A 2 3.38 3.04 9.35
C TYR A 2 4.01 2.16 8.26
N PHE A 3 3.28 1.10 7.89
CA PHE A 3 3.76 0.10 6.93
C PHE A 3 3.32 0.47 5.52
N ILE A 4 4.22 0.27 4.56
CA ILE A 4 3.92 0.48 3.14
C ILE A 4 3.78 -0.88 2.47
N THR A 5 2.61 -1.13 1.88
CA THR A 5 2.34 -2.33 1.11
C THR A 5 1.84 -1.94 -0.27
N CYS A 6 2.40 -2.54 -1.30
CA CYS A 6 2.03 -2.26 -2.68
C CYS A 6 1.29 -3.45 -3.28
N LEU A 7 0.31 -3.14 -4.14
CA LEU A 7 -0.54 -4.13 -4.81
C LEU A 7 -0.49 -3.89 -6.31
N GLU A 8 -0.31 -4.96 -7.10
CA GLU A 8 -0.32 -4.85 -8.56
C GLU A 8 -1.70 -4.45 -9.08
N ASN A 9 -2.74 -5.04 -8.50
CA ASN A 9 -4.12 -4.69 -8.81
C ASN A 9 -5.04 -5.18 -7.69
N LEU A 10 -6.34 -4.89 -7.81
CA LEU A 10 -7.33 -5.26 -6.81
C LEU A 10 -8.13 -6.51 -7.19
N GLU A 11 -7.81 -7.17 -8.29
CA GLU A 11 -8.56 -8.31 -8.81
C GLU A 11 -8.02 -9.67 -8.34
N HIS A 12 -6.93 -9.69 -7.59
CA HIS A 12 -6.29 -10.94 -7.20
C HIS A 12 -7.22 -11.87 -6.40
N ASP A 13 -8.14 -11.30 -5.63
CA ASP A 13 -9.11 -12.08 -4.86
C ASP A 13 -10.12 -12.80 -5.75
N ILE A 14 -10.38 -12.25 -6.94
CA ILE A 14 -11.32 -12.81 -7.90
C ILE A 14 -10.69 -13.97 -8.66
N LEU A 15 -9.44 -13.81 -9.08
CA LEU A 15 -8.75 -14.77 -9.91
C LEU A 15 -7.98 -15.82 -9.09
N GLY A 16 -7.65 -15.53 -7.85
CA GLY A 16 -7.03 -16.47 -6.92
C GLY A 16 -5.63 -16.91 -7.22
N TRP A 17 -4.94 -16.28 -8.20
CA TRP A 17 -3.61 -16.69 -8.63
C TRP A 17 -2.68 -15.52 -8.98
N MET A 18 -3.02 -14.32 -8.55
CA MET A 18 -2.21 -13.13 -8.76
C MET A 18 -1.14 -13.02 -7.67
N ASP A 19 -0.09 -12.27 -7.98
CA ASP A 19 0.99 -12.05 -7.03
C ASP A 19 0.46 -11.40 -5.75
N PRO A 20 0.92 -11.87 -4.58
CA PRO A 20 0.48 -11.31 -3.31
C PRO A 20 0.96 -9.87 -3.16
N PRO A 21 0.29 -9.05 -2.32
CA PRO A 21 0.77 -7.73 -1.98
C PRO A 21 2.19 -7.80 -1.40
N ARG A 22 3.00 -6.79 -1.71
CA ARG A 22 4.36 -6.73 -1.22
C ARG A 22 4.52 -5.63 -0.19
N CYS A 23 4.85 -6.01 1.04
CA CYS A 23 5.20 -5.06 2.09
C CYS A 23 6.66 -4.66 1.96
N PHE A 24 6.92 -3.37 1.74
CA PHE A 24 8.27 -2.85 1.55
C PHE A 24 8.96 -2.47 2.85
N GLY A 25 8.19 -2.23 3.90
CA GLY A 25 8.79 -1.85 5.17
C GLY A 25 7.90 -0.90 5.96
N TYR A 26 8.50 -0.21 6.92
CA TYR A 26 7.76 0.66 7.83
C TYR A 26 8.61 1.85 8.27
N PHE A 27 7.89 2.90 8.66
CA PHE A 27 8.49 4.14 9.17
C PHE A 27 7.79 4.56 10.46
N PRO A 28 8.48 5.32 11.32
CA PRO A 28 7.86 5.76 12.58
C PRO A 28 6.76 6.80 12.43
N THR A 29 6.73 7.54 11.31
CA THR A 29 5.71 8.56 11.06
C THR A 29 5.06 8.37 9.70
N TYR A 30 3.82 8.87 9.59
CA TYR A 30 3.09 8.88 8.32
C TYR A 30 3.84 9.70 7.25
N GLU A 31 4.37 10.84 7.64
CA GLU A 31 5.05 11.77 6.73
C GLU A 31 6.26 11.10 6.09
N ARG A 32 7.02 10.32 6.83
CA ARG A 32 8.17 9.59 6.29
C ARG A 32 7.73 8.49 5.31
N ALA A 33 6.66 7.77 5.64
CA ALA A 33 6.11 6.76 4.74
C ALA A 33 5.60 7.39 3.45
N ALA A 34 4.85 8.49 3.55
CA ALA A 34 4.34 9.20 2.39
C ALA A 34 5.48 9.74 1.51
N GLU A 35 6.53 10.28 2.12
CA GLU A 35 7.70 10.76 1.39
C GLU A 35 8.38 9.64 0.60
N ALA A 36 8.51 8.46 1.20
CA ALA A 36 9.10 7.30 0.53
C ALA A 36 8.32 6.93 -0.75
N LEU A 37 6.99 6.98 -0.69
CA LEU A 37 6.15 6.74 -1.87
C LEU A 37 6.32 7.82 -2.93
N LYS A 38 6.43 9.08 -2.52
CA LYS A 38 6.55 10.22 -3.45
C LYS A 38 7.91 10.26 -4.13
N THR A 39 8.96 9.77 -3.48
CA THR A 39 10.34 9.89 -3.97
C THR A 39 10.92 8.59 -4.49
N ASN A 40 10.12 7.53 -4.59
CA ASN A 40 10.58 6.21 -5.04
C ASN A 40 11.74 5.66 -4.20
N GLU A 41 11.69 5.85 -2.89
CA GLU A 41 12.72 5.35 -2.01
C GLU A 41 12.86 3.83 -2.15
N CYS A 42 14.10 3.35 -2.33
CA CYS A 42 14.41 1.93 -2.54
C CYS A 42 13.59 1.29 -3.67
N ASP A 43 13.28 2.08 -4.70
CA ASP A 43 12.54 1.62 -5.87
C ASP A 43 11.16 1.02 -5.53
N VAL A 44 10.47 1.63 -4.59
CA VAL A 44 9.12 1.19 -4.19
C VAL A 44 8.12 1.24 -5.34
N TRP A 45 8.37 2.05 -6.38
CA TRP A 45 7.51 2.11 -7.55
C TRP A 45 7.70 0.91 -8.49
N GLU A 46 8.83 0.25 -8.47
CA GLU A 46 9.20 -0.83 -9.39
C GLU A 46 8.77 -0.53 -10.84
N MET A 47 9.11 0.67 -11.32
CA MET A 47 8.80 1.14 -12.67
C MET A 47 7.29 1.15 -12.98
N GLY A 48 6.45 1.24 -11.97
CA GLY A 48 5.00 1.30 -12.14
C GLY A 48 4.32 -0.06 -12.20
N VAL A 49 5.00 -1.11 -11.76
CA VAL A 49 4.42 -2.46 -11.66
C VAL A 49 3.24 -2.48 -10.70
N PHE A 50 3.33 -1.76 -9.59
CA PHE A 50 2.26 -1.69 -8.60
C PHE A 50 1.30 -0.56 -8.92
N GLU A 51 0.02 -0.89 -9.06
CA GLU A 51 -1.01 0.12 -9.32
C GLU A 51 -1.42 0.87 -8.07
N TYR A 52 -1.42 0.19 -6.92
CA TYR A 52 -1.87 0.76 -5.65
C TYR A 52 -0.82 0.59 -4.57
N ALA A 53 -0.83 1.50 -3.61
CA ALA A 53 -0.09 1.38 -2.37
C ALA A 53 -0.99 1.77 -1.22
N VAL A 54 -0.76 1.15 -0.07
CA VAL A 54 -1.48 1.48 1.15
C VAL A 54 -0.47 1.73 2.26
N ILE A 55 -0.70 2.82 3.00
CA ILE A 55 0.05 3.10 4.23
C ILE A 55 -0.87 2.73 5.38
N GLU A 56 -0.45 1.79 6.21
CA GLU A 56 -1.22 1.27 7.33
C GLU A 56 -0.52 1.57 8.64
N ARG A 57 -1.27 2.13 9.61
CA ARG A 57 -0.74 2.29 10.96
C ARG A 57 -0.95 1.00 11.74
N ILE A 58 0.14 0.37 12.15
CA ILE A 58 0.12 -0.89 12.90
C ILE A 58 0.95 -0.71 14.16
N GLU A 59 0.33 -0.98 15.31
CA GLU A 59 1.00 -0.97 16.61
C GLU A 59 1.45 -2.37 16.97
N SER A 60 2.23 -2.51 18.04
CA SER A 60 2.63 -3.84 18.49
C SER A 60 1.41 -4.66 18.94
N GLY A 61 1.43 -5.96 18.68
CA GLY A 61 0.34 -6.86 19.06
C GLY A 61 -0.18 -7.66 17.87
N ILE A 62 -1.39 -8.17 18.00
CA ILE A 62 -2.07 -8.93 16.95
C ILE A 62 -3.16 -8.04 16.35
N HIS A 63 -3.07 -7.79 15.05
CA HIS A 63 -3.99 -6.87 14.36
C HIS A 63 -4.58 -7.53 13.12
N PRO A 64 -5.83 -8.04 13.18
CA PRO A 64 -6.51 -8.56 12.00
C PRO A 64 -6.91 -7.43 11.04
N HIS A 65 -7.08 -6.22 11.56
CA HIS A 65 -7.44 -5.04 10.78
C HIS A 65 -6.52 -3.88 11.14
N SER A 66 -6.20 -3.04 10.17
CA SER A 66 -5.42 -1.83 10.43
C SER A 66 -6.31 -0.74 11.00
N LYS A 67 -5.78 0.06 11.94
CA LYS A 67 -6.53 1.16 12.56
C LYS A 67 -6.72 2.32 11.62
N GLU A 68 -5.70 2.64 10.84
CA GLU A 68 -5.70 3.74 9.89
C GLU A 68 -5.06 3.27 8.59
N MET A 69 -5.69 3.61 7.47
CA MET A 69 -5.21 3.26 6.15
C MET A 69 -5.27 4.50 5.26
N SER A 70 -4.21 4.72 4.50
CA SER A 70 -4.15 5.76 3.48
C SER A 70 -3.84 5.10 2.15
N TRP A 71 -4.66 5.35 1.14
CA TRP A 71 -4.55 4.71 -0.16
C TRP A 71 -3.87 5.63 -1.17
N TRP A 72 -3.05 5.04 -2.03
CA TRP A 72 -2.27 5.72 -3.05
C TRP A 72 -2.40 4.95 -4.35
N LYS A 73 -2.47 5.69 -5.46
CA LYS A 73 -2.53 5.09 -6.79
C LYS A 73 -1.36 5.59 -7.62
N PHE A 74 -0.75 4.70 -8.41
CA PHE A 74 0.34 5.09 -9.29
C PHE A 74 -0.21 5.87 -10.48
N ASP A 75 0.26 7.10 -10.66
CA ASP A 75 -0.10 7.96 -11.78
C ASP A 75 0.95 7.77 -12.86
N HIS A 76 0.59 7.09 -13.95
CA HIS A 76 1.52 6.78 -15.03
C HIS A 76 1.95 8.02 -15.82
N GLU A 77 1.18 9.09 -15.82
CA GLU A 77 1.57 10.34 -16.47
C GLU A 77 2.64 11.06 -15.65
N LYS A 78 2.44 11.18 -14.36
CA LYS A 78 3.39 11.81 -13.45
C LYS A 78 4.52 10.87 -13.05
N ARG A 79 4.32 9.57 -13.23
CA ARG A 79 5.25 8.52 -12.84
C ARG A 79 5.57 8.58 -11.35
N ALA A 80 4.51 8.66 -10.53
CA ALA A 80 4.61 8.74 -9.08
C ALA A 80 3.30 8.31 -8.44
N PHE A 81 3.36 7.85 -7.19
CA PHE A 81 2.15 7.60 -6.41
C PHE A 81 1.53 8.92 -5.99
N SER A 82 0.21 8.98 -6.09
CA SER A 82 -0.60 10.09 -5.59
C SER A 82 -1.66 9.56 -4.64
N GLU A 83 -1.94 10.30 -3.58
CA GLU A 83 -2.96 9.93 -2.63
C GLU A 83 -4.33 9.84 -3.31
N THR A 84 -5.10 8.80 -2.98
CA THR A 84 -6.41 8.55 -3.56
C THR A 84 -7.39 8.11 -2.47
N PRO A 85 -8.70 8.29 -2.68
CA PRO A 85 -9.68 7.69 -1.79
C PRO A 85 -9.57 6.16 -1.82
N LYS A 86 -10.06 5.52 -0.76
CA LYS A 86 -10.12 4.05 -0.71
C LYS A 86 -10.86 3.52 -1.95
N PRO A 87 -10.26 2.58 -2.70
CA PRO A 87 -10.95 1.99 -3.86
C PRO A 87 -12.26 1.32 -3.46
N GLU A 88 -13.29 1.48 -4.29
CA GLU A 88 -14.61 0.92 -4.01
C GLU A 88 -14.61 -0.61 -3.94
N GLU A 89 -13.68 -1.25 -4.63
CA GLU A 89 -13.53 -2.70 -4.65
C GLU A 89 -13.05 -3.25 -3.30
N ILE A 90 -12.48 -2.40 -2.45
CA ILE A 90 -12.00 -2.81 -1.14
C ILE A 90 -13.17 -2.76 -0.16
N VAL A 91 -13.71 -3.93 0.14
CA VAL A 91 -14.83 -4.08 1.09
C VAL A 91 -14.38 -4.53 2.47
N ASN A 92 -13.21 -5.16 2.57
CA ASN A 92 -12.64 -5.62 3.83
C ASN A 92 -11.48 -4.72 4.23
N GLU A 93 -11.39 -4.41 5.52
CA GLU A 93 -10.30 -3.62 6.07
C GLU A 93 -9.23 -4.52 6.67
N GLU A 94 -8.74 -5.43 5.83
CA GLU A 94 -7.68 -6.35 6.25
C GLU A 94 -6.37 -5.61 6.46
N CYS A 95 -5.49 -6.22 7.26
CA CYS A 95 -4.15 -5.72 7.44
C CYS A 95 -3.27 -6.26 6.31
N TYR A 96 -2.99 -5.44 5.31
CA TYR A 96 -2.25 -5.87 4.13
C TYR A 96 -0.80 -6.20 4.42
N ALA A 97 -0.18 -5.47 5.33
CA ALA A 97 1.22 -5.67 5.65
C ALA A 97 1.49 -7.00 6.32
N LEU A 98 0.55 -7.48 7.12
CA LEU A 98 0.69 -8.71 7.92
C LEU A 98 -0.20 -9.85 7.41
N GLY A 99 -0.97 -9.59 6.40
CA GLY A 99 -1.94 -10.54 5.84
C GLY A 99 -1.38 -11.57 4.84
#